data_1c5f288e85deeecfabf98e2b8ccb322f
#
_entry.id   1c5f288e85deeecfabf98e2b8ccb322f
#
_cell.length_a   1.000
_cell.length_b   1.000
_cell.length_c   1.000
_cell.angle_alpha   90.00
_cell.angle_beta   90.00
_cell.angle_gamma   90.00
#
_symmetry.space_group_name_H-M   'P 1'
#
loop_
_entity.id
_entity.type
_entity.pdbx_description
1 polymer ?
#
loop_
_entity_poly.entity_id
_entity_poly.type
_entity_poly.pdbx_seq_one_letter_code
_entity_poly.pdbx_strand_id
1 'polypeptide(L)'
;MCIRDRSCCANDTEVFSNYWVHNGFITLSNEKMAKSQGNILKISDFKNNVNGQALRLALISAHYRQPLDWNDKLLEESQKTIDKWYKSYVELNKPKLISDDDLYPLYDDLNTPKYIANLHMLYEKSQSGNLEDKQEFVSACNFVGLLTETKDEWDKFKKNKSDLTDEIVETKIKERNQARDDKNYELADKIRNELLEKGVQIEDKDGKTSWKFK
;
A
#
# COMPACT_ATOMS: atom_id res chain seq x y z
N MET A 1 13.33 -33.05 -25.04
CA MET A 1 14.05 -31.79 -25.40
C MET A 1 13.45 -30.64 -24.64
N CYS A 2 14.22 -29.91 -23.86
CA CYS A 2 13.69 -28.79 -23.07
C CYS A 2 13.33 -27.57 -23.96
N ILE A 3 12.60 -26.61 -23.42
CA ILE A 3 12.20 -25.39 -24.15
C ILE A 3 13.41 -24.64 -24.68
N ARG A 4 14.48 -24.56 -23.87
CA ARG A 4 15.75 -23.94 -24.24
C ARG A 4 16.34 -24.55 -25.50
N ASP A 5 16.50 -25.89 -25.52
CA ASP A 5 17.13 -26.59 -26.64
C ASP A 5 16.32 -26.44 -27.92
N ARG A 6 14.98 -26.51 -27.82
CA ARG A 6 14.09 -26.26 -28.97
C ARG A 6 14.22 -24.83 -29.51
N SER A 7 14.32 -23.84 -28.63
CA SER A 7 14.47 -22.44 -29.05
C SER A 7 15.84 -22.21 -29.71
N CYS A 8 16.92 -22.79 -29.18
CA CYS A 8 18.25 -22.71 -29.79
C CYS A 8 18.24 -23.34 -31.19
N CYS A 9 17.70 -24.54 -31.35
CA CYS A 9 17.55 -25.18 -32.67
C CYS A 9 16.69 -24.38 -33.65
N ALA A 10 15.60 -23.80 -33.18
CA ALA A 10 14.70 -23.02 -34.02
C ALA A 10 15.30 -21.72 -34.53
N ASN A 11 16.19 -21.13 -33.77
CA ASN A 11 16.84 -19.85 -34.09
C ASN A 11 18.31 -20.00 -34.54
N ASP A 12 18.77 -21.21 -34.70
CA ASP A 12 20.16 -21.53 -35.09
C ASP A 12 21.21 -20.80 -34.22
N THR A 13 20.99 -20.87 -32.90
CA THR A 13 21.83 -20.21 -31.90
C THR A 13 22.38 -21.21 -30.88
N GLU A 14 23.63 -21.07 -30.47
CA GLU A 14 24.20 -21.88 -29.40
C GLU A 14 23.82 -21.41 -28.02
N VAL A 15 23.48 -20.10 -27.88
CA VAL A 15 23.19 -19.44 -26.61
C VAL A 15 21.75 -19.01 -26.59
N PHE A 16 20.99 -19.55 -25.63
CA PHE A 16 19.58 -19.17 -25.39
C PHE A 16 19.44 -17.80 -24.74
N SER A 17 20.27 -17.50 -23.74
CA SER A 17 20.28 -16.25 -22.99
C SER A 17 21.65 -15.98 -22.41
N ASN A 18 22.14 -14.73 -22.51
CA ASN A 18 23.40 -14.30 -21.91
C ASN A 18 23.28 -14.13 -20.39
N TYR A 19 22.06 -13.82 -19.90
CA TYR A 19 21.78 -13.59 -18.47
C TYR A 19 20.58 -14.41 -18.04
N TRP A 20 20.71 -15.10 -16.91
CA TRP A 20 19.68 -15.93 -16.32
C TRP A 20 19.28 -15.35 -14.97
N VAL A 21 18.00 -14.98 -14.84
CA VAL A 21 17.43 -14.49 -13.60
C VAL A 21 16.33 -15.44 -13.16
N HIS A 22 16.43 -15.93 -11.92
CA HIS A 22 15.43 -16.84 -11.32
C HIS A 22 14.75 -16.13 -10.17
N ASN A 23 13.42 -16.06 -10.24
CA ASN A 23 12.58 -15.51 -9.17
C ASN A 23 12.20 -16.59 -8.16
N GLY A 24 11.93 -16.18 -6.92
CA GLY A 24 11.21 -16.97 -5.94
C GLY A 24 9.77 -17.23 -6.38
N PHE A 25 9.09 -18.11 -5.65
CA PHE A 25 7.68 -18.42 -5.88
C PHE A 25 6.78 -17.49 -5.06
N ILE A 26 5.58 -17.25 -5.56
CA ILE A 26 4.49 -16.72 -4.73
C ILE A 26 3.70 -17.91 -4.23
N THR A 27 3.58 -18.01 -2.90
CA THR A 27 2.69 -18.94 -2.23
C THR A 27 1.42 -18.23 -1.76
N LEU A 28 0.34 -18.94 -1.58
CA LEU A 28 -0.91 -18.44 -1.04
C LEU A 28 -1.19 -19.21 0.25
N SER A 29 -1.07 -18.53 1.39
CA SER A 29 -1.22 -19.17 2.71
C SER A 29 -0.34 -20.43 2.84
N ASN A 30 0.94 -20.33 2.46
CA ASN A 30 1.93 -21.40 2.41
C ASN A 30 1.70 -22.51 1.36
N GLU A 31 0.68 -22.39 0.52
CA GLU A 31 0.45 -23.32 -0.57
C GLU A 31 0.96 -22.76 -1.89
N LYS A 32 1.53 -23.60 -2.76
CA LYS A 32 2.02 -23.16 -4.06
C LYS A 32 0.85 -22.72 -4.94
N MET A 33 0.94 -21.50 -5.46
CA MET A 33 -0.01 -21.02 -6.46
C MET A 33 0.15 -21.82 -7.77
N ALA A 34 -0.89 -22.52 -8.20
CA ALA A 34 -0.86 -23.32 -9.42
C ALA A 34 -2.23 -23.37 -10.12
N LYS A 35 -2.19 -23.36 -11.47
CA LYS A 35 -3.42 -23.46 -12.28
C LYS A 35 -4.24 -24.69 -11.98
N SER A 36 -3.57 -25.82 -11.73
CA SER A 36 -4.21 -27.11 -11.42
C SER A 36 -4.95 -27.10 -10.07
N GLN A 37 -4.62 -26.18 -9.18
CA GLN A 37 -5.25 -26.04 -7.88
C GLN A 37 -6.36 -24.97 -7.87
N GLY A 38 -6.51 -24.22 -8.96
CA GLY A 38 -7.53 -23.16 -9.05
C GLY A 38 -7.30 -21.96 -8.14
N ASN A 39 -6.14 -21.86 -7.48
CA ASN A 39 -5.82 -20.84 -6.48
C ASN A 39 -5.02 -19.67 -7.05
N ILE A 40 -5.16 -19.37 -8.35
CA ILE A 40 -4.43 -18.25 -8.97
C ILE A 40 -5.16 -16.94 -8.68
N LEU A 41 -4.43 -16.03 -8.03
CA LEU A 41 -4.85 -14.65 -7.87
C LEU A 41 -4.35 -13.80 -9.06
N LYS A 42 -5.24 -13.04 -9.65
CA LYS A 42 -4.92 -12.09 -10.72
C LYS A 42 -4.87 -10.68 -10.14
N ILE A 43 -4.00 -9.84 -10.66
CA ILE A 43 -3.94 -8.41 -10.28
C ILE A 43 -5.28 -7.72 -10.51
N SER A 44 -6.04 -8.15 -11.53
CA SER A 44 -7.39 -7.65 -11.79
C SER A 44 -8.37 -7.84 -10.63
N ASP A 45 -8.17 -8.87 -9.82
CA ASP A 45 -9.08 -9.21 -8.72
C ASP A 45 -8.96 -8.19 -7.56
N PHE A 46 -7.85 -7.46 -7.52
CA PHE A 46 -7.57 -6.41 -6.52
C PHE A 46 -7.93 -5.01 -7.00
N LYS A 47 -8.24 -4.81 -8.30
CA LYS A 47 -8.33 -3.49 -8.93
C LYS A 47 -9.27 -2.50 -8.22
N ASN A 48 -10.35 -2.98 -7.63
CA ASN A 48 -11.36 -2.14 -6.98
C ASN A 48 -11.20 -2.06 -5.45
N ASN A 49 -10.43 -2.98 -4.86
CA ASN A 49 -10.41 -3.17 -3.41
C ASN A 49 -9.11 -2.72 -2.76
N VAL A 50 -8.03 -2.62 -3.54
CA VAL A 50 -6.68 -2.33 -3.03
C VAL A 50 -5.98 -1.32 -3.92
N ASN A 51 -5.30 -0.35 -3.31
CA ASN A 51 -4.48 0.58 -4.07
C ASN A 51 -3.26 -0.14 -4.67
N GLY A 52 -2.92 0.22 -5.91
CA GLY A 52 -1.78 -0.38 -6.62
C GLY A 52 -0.44 -0.21 -5.91
N GLN A 53 -0.26 0.86 -5.13
CA GLN A 53 0.97 1.10 -4.35
C GLN A 53 1.08 0.12 -3.17
N ALA A 54 -0.04 -0.24 -2.52
CA ALA A 54 -0.04 -1.25 -1.46
C ALA A 54 0.28 -2.63 -2.02
N LEU A 55 -0.26 -2.99 -3.19
CA LEU A 55 0.11 -4.21 -3.92
C LEU A 55 1.61 -4.22 -4.26
N ARG A 56 2.14 -3.09 -4.76
CA ARG A 56 3.56 -2.95 -5.08
C ARG A 56 4.43 -3.12 -3.84
N LEU A 57 4.09 -2.45 -2.73
CA LEU A 57 4.84 -2.58 -1.48
C LEU A 57 4.84 -4.02 -0.98
N ALA A 58 3.69 -4.71 -1.00
CA ALA A 58 3.59 -6.11 -0.65
C ALA A 58 4.50 -7.00 -1.50
N LEU A 59 4.56 -6.79 -2.83
CA LEU A 59 5.40 -7.56 -3.74
C LEU A 59 6.90 -7.34 -3.50
N ILE A 60 7.33 -6.09 -3.26
CA ILE A 60 8.74 -5.76 -3.04
C ILE A 60 9.19 -5.94 -1.59
N SER A 61 8.30 -6.36 -0.68
CA SER A 61 8.64 -6.63 0.72
C SER A 61 9.55 -7.84 0.90
N ALA A 62 9.52 -8.78 -0.03
CA ALA A 62 10.46 -9.90 -0.09
C ALA A 62 11.50 -9.67 -1.20
N HIS A 63 12.70 -10.22 -1.00
CA HIS A 63 13.71 -10.24 -2.06
C HIS A 63 13.21 -11.10 -3.23
N TYR A 64 13.43 -10.66 -4.47
CA TYR A 64 12.87 -11.32 -5.66
C TYR A 64 13.28 -12.81 -5.81
N ARG A 65 14.40 -13.23 -5.22
CA ARG A 65 14.87 -14.63 -5.22
C ARG A 65 14.19 -15.48 -4.13
N GLN A 66 13.54 -14.85 -3.15
CA GLN A 66 12.93 -15.56 -2.03
C GLN A 66 11.44 -15.83 -2.28
N PRO A 67 10.89 -16.90 -1.70
CA PRO A 67 9.44 -17.09 -1.73
C PRO A 67 8.73 -15.96 -1.01
N LEU A 68 7.62 -15.49 -1.58
CA LEU A 68 6.71 -14.53 -0.97
C LEU A 68 5.40 -15.24 -0.65
N ASP A 69 5.04 -15.31 0.62
CA ASP A 69 3.74 -15.82 1.02
C ASP A 69 2.70 -14.70 0.96
N TRP A 70 1.83 -14.80 -0.05
CA TRP A 70 0.75 -13.85 -0.25
C TRP A 70 -0.41 -14.17 0.67
N ASN A 71 -0.78 -13.22 1.52
CA ASN A 71 -1.92 -13.34 2.42
C ASN A 71 -2.53 -11.96 2.70
N ASP A 72 -3.76 -11.95 3.22
CA ASP A 72 -4.50 -10.71 3.48
C ASP A 72 -3.79 -9.82 4.52
N LYS A 73 -3.11 -10.43 5.48
CA LYS A 73 -2.35 -9.70 6.50
C LYS A 73 -1.22 -8.87 5.90
N LEU A 74 -0.43 -9.46 4.97
CA LEU A 74 0.63 -8.76 4.26
C LEU A 74 0.09 -7.54 3.52
N LEU A 75 -1.07 -7.71 2.88
CA LEU A 75 -1.73 -6.65 2.12
C LEU A 75 -2.24 -5.53 3.03
N GLU A 76 -2.87 -5.87 4.15
CA GLU A 76 -3.31 -4.89 5.15
C GLU A 76 -2.14 -4.12 5.76
N GLU A 77 -1.04 -4.79 6.10
CA GLU A 77 0.16 -4.17 6.66
C GLU A 77 0.80 -3.21 5.65
N SER A 78 0.84 -3.61 4.37
CA SER A 78 1.31 -2.75 3.28
C SER A 78 0.42 -1.53 3.10
N GLN A 79 -0.91 -1.69 3.15
CA GLN A 79 -1.86 -0.58 3.07
C GLN A 79 -1.67 0.39 4.25
N LYS A 80 -1.59 -0.12 5.48
CA LYS A 80 -1.35 0.68 6.70
C LYS A 80 -0.02 1.45 6.62
N THR A 81 0.99 0.83 6.05
CA THR A 81 2.31 1.46 5.87
C THR A 81 2.22 2.63 4.89
N ILE A 82 1.59 2.44 3.73
CA ILE A 82 1.37 3.52 2.76
C ILE A 82 0.52 4.65 3.37
N ASP A 83 -0.57 4.32 4.08
CA ASP A 83 -1.40 5.30 4.80
C ASP A 83 -0.59 6.12 5.83
N LYS A 84 0.31 5.44 6.55
CA LYS A 84 1.23 6.11 7.49
C LYS A 84 2.17 7.05 6.75
N TRP A 85 2.74 6.63 5.64
CA TRP A 85 3.71 7.39 4.85
C TRP A 85 3.10 8.63 4.18
N TYR A 86 1.85 8.58 3.73
CA TYR A 86 1.14 9.75 3.22
C TYR A 86 0.96 10.88 4.25
N LYS A 87 1.15 10.64 5.55
CA LYS A 87 1.16 11.70 6.56
C LYS A 87 2.37 12.63 6.43
N SER A 88 3.48 12.13 5.87
CA SER A 88 4.70 12.92 5.57
C SER A 88 4.79 13.34 4.10
N TYR A 89 3.75 13.08 3.30
CA TYR A 89 3.75 13.44 1.89
C TYR A 89 3.87 14.95 1.71
N VAL A 90 4.71 15.34 0.77
CA VAL A 90 4.81 16.70 0.23
C VAL A 90 4.86 16.62 -1.29
N GLU A 91 4.20 17.54 -1.95
CA GLU A 91 4.25 17.62 -3.40
C GLU A 91 5.64 18.06 -3.86
N LEU A 92 6.18 17.34 -4.83
CA LEU A 92 7.51 17.61 -5.37
C LEU A 92 7.38 18.32 -6.72
N ASN A 93 7.88 19.54 -6.80
CA ASN A 93 8.04 20.23 -8.10
C ASN A 93 9.13 19.54 -8.96
N LYS A 94 10.15 18.98 -8.32
CA LYS A 94 11.20 18.16 -8.92
C LYS A 94 11.65 17.10 -7.91
N PRO A 95 11.93 15.85 -8.36
CA PRO A 95 12.52 14.83 -7.49
C PRO A 95 13.84 15.35 -6.92
N LYS A 96 14.04 15.16 -5.62
CA LYS A 96 15.32 15.40 -4.98
C LYS A 96 16.27 14.25 -5.33
N LEU A 97 17.55 14.55 -5.50
CA LEU A 97 18.56 13.50 -5.69
C LEU A 97 18.59 12.62 -4.43
N ILE A 98 18.47 11.31 -4.66
CA ILE A 98 18.60 10.31 -3.60
C ILE A 98 20.08 10.03 -3.42
N SER A 99 20.55 9.88 -2.19
CA SER A 99 21.96 9.55 -1.94
C SER A 99 22.30 8.15 -2.44
N ASP A 100 23.57 7.96 -2.84
CA ASP A 100 24.05 6.62 -3.23
C ASP A 100 23.97 5.63 -2.07
N ASP A 101 24.14 6.10 -0.83
CA ASP A 101 24.00 5.27 0.37
C ASP A 101 22.57 4.73 0.52
N ASP A 102 21.56 5.55 0.23
CA ASP A 102 20.17 5.12 0.28
C ASP A 102 19.84 4.16 -0.86
N LEU A 103 20.46 4.32 -2.03
CA LEU A 103 20.27 3.44 -3.19
C LEU A 103 21.12 2.15 -3.12
N TYR A 104 22.15 2.13 -2.28
CA TYR A 104 23.09 1.00 -2.18
C TYR A 104 22.41 -0.37 -2.07
N PRO A 105 21.33 -0.56 -1.29
CA PRO A 105 20.63 -1.85 -1.25
C PRO A 105 20.12 -2.33 -2.62
N LEU A 106 19.75 -1.41 -3.51
CA LEU A 106 19.28 -1.77 -4.85
C LEU A 106 20.42 -2.16 -5.80
N TYR A 107 21.64 -1.69 -5.52
CA TYR A 107 22.84 -2.12 -6.25
C TYR A 107 23.32 -3.52 -5.79
N ASP A 108 22.93 -3.94 -4.59
CA ASP A 108 23.21 -5.25 -4.03
C ASP A 108 22.10 -6.26 -4.38
N ASP A 109 22.11 -6.74 -5.63
CA ASP A 109 21.15 -7.74 -6.16
C ASP A 109 19.66 -7.34 -5.95
N LEU A 110 19.32 -6.06 -6.11
CA LEU A 110 17.96 -5.53 -5.91
C LEU A 110 17.37 -5.89 -4.54
N ASN A 111 18.12 -5.67 -3.48
CA ASN A 111 17.70 -5.96 -2.11
C ASN A 111 16.61 -4.99 -1.64
N THR A 112 15.40 -5.18 -2.18
CA THR A 112 14.22 -4.35 -1.89
C THR A 112 13.82 -4.38 -0.41
N PRO A 113 13.91 -5.49 0.35
CA PRO A 113 13.64 -5.46 1.79
C PRO A 113 14.54 -4.49 2.55
N LYS A 114 15.84 -4.46 2.22
CA LYS A 114 16.78 -3.52 2.83
C LYS A 114 16.49 -2.08 2.41
N TYR A 115 16.09 -1.87 1.15
CA TYR A 115 15.66 -0.54 0.69
C TYR A 115 14.39 -0.06 1.42
N ILE A 116 13.41 -0.93 1.64
CA ILE A 116 12.20 -0.60 2.43
C ILE A 116 12.58 -0.24 3.87
N ALA A 117 13.56 -0.93 4.47
CA ALA A 117 14.06 -0.56 5.80
C ALA A 117 14.67 0.86 5.79
N ASN A 118 15.40 1.25 4.73
CA ASN A 118 15.89 2.62 4.57
C ASN A 118 14.72 3.62 4.41
N LEU A 119 13.66 3.27 3.66
CA LEU A 119 12.46 4.12 3.57
C LEU A 119 11.80 4.35 4.94
N HIS A 120 11.78 3.35 5.81
CA HIS A 120 11.29 3.53 7.18
C HIS A 120 12.17 4.51 7.99
N MET A 121 13.49 4.44 7.85
CA MET A 121 14.41 5.40 8.50
C MET A 121 14.21 6.82 7.97
N LEU A 122 14.10 6.99 6.65
CA LEU A 122 13.81 8.28 6.03
C LEU A 122 12.44 8.82 6.46
N TYR A 123 11.44 7.95 6.61
CA TYR A 123 10.14 8.34 7.16
C TYR A 123 10.27 8.88 8.58
N GLU A 124 10.97 8.18 9.48
CA GLU A 124 11.17 8.64 10.86
C GLU A 124 11.91 9.99 10.88
N LYS A 125 12.94 10.17 10.05
CA LYS A 125 13.64 11.44 9.87
C LYS A 125 12.68 12.56 9.40
N SER A 126 11.77 12.27 8.50
CA SER A 126 10.78 13.22 7.98
C SER A 126 9.78 13.73 9.03
N GLN A 127 9.64 13.04 10.18
CA GLN A 127 8.78 13.46 11.29
C GLN A 127 9.34 14.69 12.04
N SER A 128 10.61 15.05 11.83
CA SER A 128 11.21 16.28 12.37
C SER A 128 10.49 17.56 11.93
N GLY A 129 9.68 17.49 10.87
CA GLY A 129 8.96 18.61 10.27
C GLY A 129 9.78 19.38 9.23
N ASN A 130 11.06 19.06 9.04
CA ASN A 130 11.91 19.67 8.02
C ASN A 130 11.41 19.31 6.62
N LEU A 131 11.23 20.33 5.78
CA LEU A 131 10.75 20.15 4.39
C LEU A 131 11.73 19.32 3.55
N GLU A 132 13.04 19.51 3.74
CA GLU A 132 14.07 18.78 3.01
C GLU A 132 14.03 17.27 3.28
N ASP A 133 13.83 16.89 4.56
CA ASP A 133 13.73 15.48 4.96
C ASP A 133 12.47 14.82 4.37
N LYS A 134 11.36 15.57 4.31
CA LYS A 134 10.12 15.10 3.65
C LYS A 134 10.30 14.93 2.14
N GLN A 135 10.97 15.87 1.49
CA GLN A 135 11.25 15.78 0.06
C GLN A 135 12.17 14.61 -0.28
N GLU A 136 13.19 14.37 0.53
CA GLU A 136 14.09 13.22 0.40
C GLU A 136 13.32 11.91 0.54
N PHE A 137 12.52 11.77 1.57
CA PHE A 137 11.66 10.61 1.81
C PHE A 137 10.70 10.35 0.62
N VAL A 138 9.96 11.37 0.18
CA VAL A 138 9.01 11.23 -0.94
C VAL A 138 9.74 10.88 -2.24
N SER A 139 10.92 11.49 -2.50
CA SER A 139 11.72 11.16 -3.68
C SER A 139 12.20 9.71 -3.66
N ALA A 140 12.65 9.22 -2.51
CA ALA A 140 13.05 7.82 -2.34
C ALA A 140 11.87 6.85 -2.51
N CYS A 141 10.68 7.20 -2.01
CA CYS A 141 9.47 6.42 -2.26
C CYS A 141 9.09 6.39 -3.75
N ASN A 142 9.12 7.55 -4.41
CA ASN A 142 8.78 7.66 -5.84
C ASN A 142 9.73 6.84 -6.72
N PHE A 143 10.99 6.69 -6.33
CA PHE A 143 11.98 5.90 -7.06
C PHE A 143 11.55 4.45 -7.25
N VAL A 144 10.87 3.87 -6.26
CA VAL A 144 10.32 2.51 -6.33
C VAL A 144 8.83 2.48 -6.66
N GLY A 145 8.26 3.61 -7.11
CA GLY A 145 6.86 3.74 -7.53
C GLY A 145 5.87 3.72 -6.36
N LEU A 146 6.27 4.24 -5.21
CA LEU A 146 5.42 4.48 -4.03
C LEU A 146 5.21 5.98 -3.84
N LEU A 147 4.11 6.40 -3.21
CA LEU A 147 3.71 7.80 -3.01
C LEU A 147 3.66 8.61 -4.32
N THR A 148 3.23 7.98 -5.41
CA THR A 148 3.17 8.59 -6.75
C THR A 148 1.89 9.38 -7.02
N GLU A 149 0.85 9.17 -6.21
CA GLU A 149 -0.41 9.89 -6.27
C GLU A 149 -0.34 11.13 -5.38
N THR A 150 -1.10 12.17 -5.70
CA THR A 150 -1.26 13.32 -4.81
C THR A 150 -2.00 12.90 -3.54
N LYS A 151 -1.87 13.68 -2.48
CA LYS A 151 -2.60 13.41 -1.23
C LYS A 151 -4.11 13.43 -1.44
N ASP A 152 -4.60 14.33 -2.29
CA ASP A 152 -6.04 14.43 -2.60
C ASP A 152 -6.54 13.20 -3.35
N GLU A 153 -5.76 12.65 -4.29
CA GLU A 153 -6.10 11.41 -5.00
C GLU A 153 -6.11 10.22 -4.04
N TRP A 154 -5.12 10.15 -3.13
CA TRP A 154 -5.08 9.13 -2.09
C TRP A 154 -6.29 9.20 -1.16
N ASP A 155 -6.65 10.39 -0.68
CA ASP A 155 -7.80 10.59 0.20
C ASP A 155 -9.12 10.28 -0.53
N LYS A 156 -9.25 10.60 -1.82
CA LYS A 156 -10.39 10.17 -2.65
C LYS A 156 -10.47 8.64 -2.79
N PHE A 157 -9.33 7.97 -3.01
CA PHE A 157 -9.30 6.51 -3.05
C PHE A 157 -9.80 5.90 -1.74
N LYS A 158 -9.36 6.43 -0.59
CA LYS A 158 -9.83 5.97 0.73
C LYS A 158 -11.33 6.18 0.93
N LYS A 159 -11.85 7.32 0.50
CA LYS A 159 -13.29 7.61 0.54
C LYS A 159 -14.10 6.63 -0.32
N ASN A 160 -13.64 6.36 -1.54
CA ASN A 160 -14.32 5.44 -2.45
C ASN A 160 -14.28 3.97 -1.98
N LYS A 161 -13.28 3.62 -1.18
CA LYS A 161 -13.17 2.27 -0.59
C LYS A 161 -14.11 2.07 0.60
N SER A 162 -14.44 3.14 1.33
CA SER A 162 -15.51 3.08 2.31
C SER A 162 -16.82 3.02 1.51
N ASP A 163 -17.66 1.98 1.68
CA ASP A 163 -19.03 1.94 1.17
C ASP A 163 -19.91 3.07 1.74
N LEU A 164 -19.29 4.00 2.45
CA LEU A 164 -19.87 5.16 3.08
C LEU A 164 -19.65 6.38 2.18
N THR A 165 -20.66 6.74 1.43
CA THR A 165 -20.71 8.08 0.82
C THR A 165 -20.82 9.13 1.92
N ASP A 166 -20.32 10.35 1.67
CA ASP A 166 -20.42 11.46 2.62
C ASP A 166 -21.90 11.64 3.09
N GLU A 167 -22.89 11.38 2.21
CA GLU A 167 -24.32 11.41 2.53
C GLU A 167 -24.74 10.34 3.55
N ILE A 168 -24.22 9.13 3.43
CA ILE A 168 -24.49 8.03 4.37
C ILE A 168 -23.86 8.33 5.73
N VAL A 169 -22.64 8.87 5.75
CA VAL A 169 -21.96 9.28 6.99
C VAL A 169 -22.75 10.38 7.68
N GLU A 170 -23.16 11.43 6.95
CA GLU A 170 -23.95 12.53 7.50
C GLU A 170 -25.31 12.04 8.03
N THR A 171 -25.96 11.12 7.33
CA THR A 171 -27.21 10.50 7.78
C THR A 171 -27.01 9.75 9.09
N LYS A 172 -25.98 8.93 9.18
CA LYS A 172 -25.64 8.19 10.40
C LYS A 172 -25.23 9.11 11.55
N ILE A 173 -24.57 10.23 11.27
CA ILE A 173 -24.27 11.24 12.29
C ILE A 173 -25.55 11.92 12.80
N LYS A 174 -26.49 12.22 11.91
CA LYS A 174 -27.81 12.75 12.32
C LYS A 174 -28.58 11.76 13.19
N GLU A 175 -28.63 10.47 12.80
CA GLU A 175 -29.23 9.40 13.59
C GLU A 175 -28.58 9.28 14.99
N ARG A 176 -27.24 9.34 15.05
CA ARG A 176 -26.52 9.34 16.33
C ARG A 176 -26.84 10.54 17.19
N ASN A 177 -26.89 11.74 16.63
CA ASN A 177 -27.20 12.94 17.38
C ASN A 177 -28.65 12.91 17.89
N GLN A 178 -29.59 12.44 17.06
CA GLN A 178 -30.98 12.21 17.50
C GLN A 178 -31.07 11.20 18.66
N ALA A 179 -30.33 10.07 18.56
CA ALA A 179 -30.27 9.09 19.63
C ALA A 179 -29.72 9.68 20.95
N ARG A 180 -28.78 10.63 20.88
CA ARG A 180 -28.26 11.34 22.06
C ARG A 180 -29.31 12.31 22.66
N ASP A 181 -30.03 13.01 21.80
CA ASP A 181 -31.10 13.92 22.22
C ASP A 181 -32.25 13.14 22.90
N ASP A 182 -32.55 11.94 22.39
CA ASP A 182 -33.51 10.99 22.94
C ASP A 182 -32.95 10.22 24.17
N LYS A 183 -31.71 10.55 24.63
CA LYS A 183 -31.02 9.89 25.75
C LYS A 183 -30.78 8.39 25.54
N ASN A 184 -30.82 7.90 24.29
CA ASN A 184 -30.49 6.52 23.93
C ASN A 184 -28.99 6.40 23.61
N TYR A 185 -28.19 6.42 24.68
CA TYR A 185 -26.73 6.40 24.56
C TYR A 185 -26.19 5.09 23.98
N GLU A 186 -26.90 3.97 24.22
CA GLU A 186 -26.50 2.66 23.69
C GLU A 186 -26.55 2.64 22.14
N LEU A 187 -27.59 3.20 21.56
CA LEU A 187 -27.70 3.33 20.10
C LEU A 187 -26.66 4.32 19.54
N ALA A 188 -26.43 5.43 20.23
CA ALA A 188 -25.44 6.42 19.82
C ALA A 188 -24.02 5.85 19.80
N ASP A 189 -23.66 5.05 20.80
CA ASP A 189 -22.36 4.39 20.88
C ASP A 189 -22.23 3.27 19.82
N LYS A 190 -23.28 2.54 19.55
CA LYS A 190 -23.32 1.53 18.48
C LYS A 190 -23.04 2.18 17.12
N ILE A 191 -23.73 3.27 16.79
CA ILE A 191 -23.51 4.01 15.52
C ILE A 191 -22.08 4.55 15.45
N ARG A 192 -21.54 5.07 16.55
CA ARG A 192 -20.16 5.56 16.63
C ARG A 192 -19.15 4.44 16.34
N ASN A 193 -19.33 3.26 16.93
CA ASN A 193 -18.47 2.10 16.73
C ASN A 193 -18.58 1.57 15.29
N GLU A 194 -19.77 1.48 14.72
CA GLU A 194 -19.98 1.11 13.31
C GLU A 194 -19.24 2.05 12.36
N LEU A 195 -19.29 3.36 12.60
CA LEU A 195 -18.57 4.34 11.79
C LEU A 195 -17.06 4.24 11.99
N LEU A 196 -16.60 3.99 13.22
CA LEU A 196 -15.18 3.81 13.52
C LEU A 196 -14.60 2.54 12.87
N GLU A 197 -15.33 1.43 12.88
CA GLU A 197 -14.97 0.19 12.19
C GLU A 197 -14.84 0.39 10.67
N LYS A 198 -15.69 1.25 10.11
CA LYS A 198 -15.65 1.65 8.70
C LYS A 198 -14.65 2.77 8.40
N GLY A 199 -13.77 3.11 9.35
CA GLY A 199 -12.69 4.09 9.17
C GLY A 199 -13.12 5.55 9.29
N VAL A 200 -14.31 5.85 9.83
CA VAL A 200 -14.78 7.23 10.09
C VAL A 200 -14.60 7.57 11.57
N GLN A 201 -13.80 8.58 11.85
CA GLN A 201 -13.61 9.10 13.20
C GLN A 201 -14.48 10.35 13.40
N ILE A 202 -15.33 10.33 14.44
CA ILE A 202 -16.20 11.45 14.83
C ILE A 202 -15.53 12.25 15.94
N GLU A 203 -15.50 13.56 15.80
CA GLU A 203 -15.03 14.51 16.81
C GLU A 203 -16.16 15.48 17.16
N ASP A 204 -16.53 15.54 18.44
CA ASP A 204 -17.52 16.50 18.95
C ASP A 204 -16.78 17.69 19.59
N LYS A 205 -16.93 18.89 19.04
CA LYS A 205 -16.40 20.14 19.58
C LYS A 205 -17.45 21.23 19.57
N ASP A 206 -17.60 21.94 20.67
CA ASP A 206 -18.48 23.12 20.79
C ASP A 206 -19.93 22.88 20.31
N GLY A 207 -20.48 21.69 20.59
CA GLY A 207 -21.84 21.33 20.18
C GLY A 207 -22.00 21.00 18.69
N LYS A 208 -20.88 20.97 17.94
CA LYS A 208 -20.86 20.55 16.53
C LYS A 208 -20.11 19.22 16.40
N THR A 209 -20.72 18.32 15.64
CA THR A 209 -20.09 17.04 15.28
C THR A 209 -19.37 17.22 13.95
N SER A 210 -18.07 17.01 13.97
CA SER A 210 -17.23 16.89 12.76
C SER A 210 -16.74 15.47 12.60
N TRP A 211 -16.36 15.10 11.41
CA TRP A 211 -15.88 13.77 11.12
C TRP A 211 -14.75 13.80 10.08
N LYS A 212 -13.92 12.76 10.12
CA LYS A 212 -12.83 12.55 9.15
C LYS A 212 -12.61 11.06 8.94
N PHE A 213 -12.16 10.68 7.76
CA PHE A 213 -11.65 9.33 7.52
C PHE A 213 -10.30 9.15 8.24
N LYS A 214 -10.14 7.99 8.88
CA LYS A 214 -8.94 7.64 9.65
C LYS A 214 -7.84 7.05 8.74
#